data_ef3cff60d2362cc13dda7b4cf6bea9d1
#
_entry.id   ef3cff60d2362cc13dda7b4cf6bea9d1
#
_cell.length_a   1.000
_cell.length_b   1.000
_cell.length_c   1.000
_cell.angle_alpha   90.00
_cell.angle_beta   90.00
_cell.angle_gamma   90.00
#
_symmetry.space_group_name_H-M   'P 1'
#
loop_
_entity.id
_entity.type
_entity.pdbx_description
1 polymer ?
#
loop_
_entity_poly.entity_id
_entity_poly.type
_entity_poly.pdbx_seq_one_letter_code
_entity_poly.pdbx_strand_id
1 'polypeptide(L)'
;GSEMCIRDRLKVDATTSYLLIAAALALGVPFFIFFGWLSDRIGRKKIILAGCLLAAITYIPIFKGLTHFANPAIEEARTNSPALVNADPNTCSFQFDPVGLRKFTSSCDVATAALTKAGVPYEVKPAPAGTLATVNVGTTAVTSYEAAGLTKEELKAKGDAFGGELKGALSAAGYPAKAD
;
A
#
# COMPACT_ATOMS: atom_id res chain seq x y z
N GLY A 1 -14.27 2.03 1.12
CA GLY A 1 -13.10 1.19 1.27
C GLY A 1 -12.33 0.87 0.00
N SER A 2 -12.93 0.27 -1.03
CA SER A 2 -12.21 -0.14 -2.25
C SER A 2 -11.70 1.03 -3.10
N GLU A 3 -12.43 2.13 -3.17
CA GLU A 3 -12.04 3.35 -3.89
C GLU A 3 -10.75 3.96 -3.33
N MET A 4 -10.62 3.98 -2.00
CA MET A 4 -9.44 4.51 -1.32
C MET A 4 -8.20 3.65 -1.63
N CYS A 5 -8.34 2.33 -1.68
CA CYS A 5 -7.23 1.44 -2.06
C CYS A 5 -6.76 1.64 -3.50
N ILE A 6 -7.67 1.76 -4.46
CA ILE A 6 -7.32 1.96 -5.87
C ILE A 6 -6.67 3.34 -6.06
N ARG A 7 -7.26 4.38 -5.49
CA ARG A 7 -6.78 5.74 -5.61
C ARG A 7 -5.43 5.97 -4.92
N ASP A 8 -5.28 5.49 -3.67
CA ASP A 8 -4.07 5.73 -2.88
C ASP A 8 -2.90 4.83 -3.28
N ARG A 9 -3.19 3.59 -3.70
CA ARG A 9 -2.14 2.61 -4.04
C ARG A 9 -1.70 2.66 -5.50
N LEU A 10 -2.63 2.83 -6.41
CA LEU A 10 -2.34 2.89 -7.84
C LEU A 10 -2.17 4.32 -8.34
N LYS A 11 -2.51 5.33 -7.50
CA LYS A 11 -2.47 6.76 -7.85
C LYS A 11 -3.19 7.08 -9.17
N VAL A 12 -4.28 6.37 -9.43
CA VAL A 12 -5.12 6.55 -10.61
C VAL A 12 -6.06 7.73 -10.41
N ASP A 13 -6.32 8.48 -11.47
CA ASP A 13 -7.25 9.60 -11.45
C ASP A 13 -8.67 9.18 -11.03
N ALA A 14 -9.37 10.09 -10.33
CA ALA A 14 -10.70 9.82 -9.77
C ALA A 14 -11.72 9.40 -10.84
N THR A 15 -11.68 10.06 -12.00
CA THR A 15 -12.62 9.77 -13.11
C THR A 15 -12.41 8.35 -13.65
N THR A 16 -11.15 7.95 -13.85
CA THR A 16 -10.79 6.61 -14.31
C THR A 16 -11.18 5.55 -13.28
N SER A 17 -10.98 5.84 -11.97
CA SER A 17 -11.41 4.93 -10.89
C SER A 17 -12.92 4.71 -10.89
N TYR A 18 -13.72 5.77 -11.04
CA TYR A 18 -15.18 5.64 -11.11
C TYR A 18 -15.64 4.86 -12.34
N LEU A 19 -14.99 5.08 -13.49
CA LEU A 19 -15.34 4.39 -14.72
C LEU A 19 -15.00 2.90 -14.64
N LEU A 20 -13.88 2.53 -14.03
CA LEU A 20 -13.50 1.15 -13.76
C LEU A 20 -14.49 0.46 -12.81
N ILE A 21 -14.91 1.14 -11.76
CA ILE A 21 -15.90 0.60 -10.81
C ILE A 21 -17.26 0.42 -11.51
N ALA A 22 -17.70 1.40 -12.29
CA ALA A 22 -18.95 1.31 -13.04
C ALA A 22 -18.92 0.15 -14.05
N ALA A 23 -17.82 -0.02 -14.78
CA ALA A 23 -17.64 -1.13 -15.71
C ALA A 23 -17.62 -2.48 -14.98
N ALA A 24 -16.92 -2.58 -13.85
CA ALA A 24 -16.87 -3.80 -13.03
C ALA A 24 -18.26 -4.18 -12.50
N LEU A 25 -19.05 -3.20 -12.04
CA LEU A 25 -20.43 -3.43 -11.61
C LEU A 25 -21.33 -3.86 -12.77
N ALA A 26 -21.25 -3.20 -13.91
CA ALA A 26 -22.04 -3.54 -15.10
C ALA A 26 -21.76 -4.97 -15.60
N LEU A 27 -20.49 -5.39 -15.57
CA LEU A 27 -20.11 -6.77 -15.91
C LEU A 27 -20.48 -7.76 -14.79
N GLY A 28 -20.40 -7.35 -13.54
CA GLY A 28 -20.67 -8.20 -12.38
C GLY A 28 -22.13 -8.63 -12.26
N VAL A 29 -23.09 -7.76 -12.62
CA VAL A 29 -24.53 -8.05 -12.49
C VAL A 29 -24.98 -9.30 -13.27
N PRO A 30 -24.66 -9.48 -14.55
CA PRO A 30 -25.02 -10.70 -15.28
C PRO A 30 -24.38 -11.96 -14.67
N PHE A 31 -23.11 -11.86 -14.23
CA PHE A 31 -22.43 -12.98 -13.58
C PHE A 31 -23.07 -13.33 -12.24
N PHE A 32 -23.54 -12.35 -11.48
CA PHE A 32 -24.24 -12.58 -10.23
C PHE A 32 -25.53 -13.40 -10.43
N ILE A 33 -26.32 -13.05 -11.45
CA ILE A 33 -27.54 -13.78 -11.80
C ILE A 33 -27.21 -15.21 -12.26
N PHE A 34 -26.21 -15.35 -13.13
CA PHE A 34 -25.77 -16.65 -13.65
C PHE A 34 -25.28 -17.59 -12.56
N PHE A 35 -24.39 -17.12 -11.69
CA PHE A 35 -23.84 -17.94 -10.59
C PHE A 35 -24.87 -18.19 -9.49
N GLY A 36 -25.81 -17.28 -9.26
CA GLY A 36 -26.94 -17.50 -8.37
C GLY A 36 -27.79 -18.69 -8.84
N TRP A 37 -28.20 -18.70 -10.09
CA TRP A 37 -28.95 -19.81 -10.70
C TRP A 37 -28.14 -21.13 -10.71
N LEU A 38 -26.85 -21.07 -11.03
CA LEU A 38 -25.96 -22.22 -11.03
C LEU A 38 -25.79 -22.81 -9.62
N SER A 39 -25.72 -21.93 -8.62
CA SER A 39 -25.58 -22.29 -7.21
C SER A 39 -26.75 -23.11 -6.69
N ASP A 40 -27.96 -22.83 -7.16
CA ASP A 40 -29.16 -23.57 -6.76
C ASP A 40 -29.21 -24.98 -7.37
N ARG A 41 -28.54 -25.20 -8.52
CA ARG A 41 -28.46 -26.52 -9.19
C ARG A 41 -27.33 -27.41 -8.68
N ILE A 42 -26.15 -26.86 -8.47
CA ILE A 42 -24.93 -27.65 -8.15
C ILE A 42 -24.71 -27.74 -6.63
N GLY A 43 -25.32 -26.81 -5.88
CA GLY A 43 -25.17 -26.67 -4.46
C GLY A 43 -24.19 -25.53 -4.08
N ARG A 44 -24.63 -24.69 -3.19
CA ARG A 44 -23.97 -23.44 -2.77
C ARG A 44 -22.54 -23.63 -2.28
N LYS A 45 -22.28 -24.70 -1.51
CA LYS A 45 -20.94 -24.98 -0.94
C LYS A 45 -19.88 -25.19 -2.03
N LYS A 46 -20.21 -25.92 -3.11
CA LYS A 46 -19.25 -26.21 -4.19
C LYS A 46 -18.88 -24.94 -4.96
N ILE A 47 -19.85 -24.08 -5.21
CA ILE A 47 -19.63 -22.82 -5.93
C ILE A 47 -18.80 -21.85 -5.11
N ILE A 48 -19.06 -21.71 -3.81
CA ILE A 48 -18.26 -20.87 -2.93
C ILE A 48 -16.81 -21.34 -2.89
N LEU A 49 -16.58 -22.65 -2.71
CA LEU A 49 -15.23 -23.23 -2.70
C LEU A 49 -14.50 -23.01 -4.04
N ALA A 50 -15.18 -23.22 -5.16
CA ALA A 50 -14.62 -22.98 -6.48
C ALA A 50 -14.28 -21.50 -6.69
N GLY A 51 -15.13 -20.58 -6.23
CA GLY A 51 -14.89 -19.15 -6.28
C GLY A 51 -13.67 -18.73 -5.43
N CYS A 52 -13.55 -19.26 -4.21
CA CYS A 52 -12.38 -19.01 -3.36
C CYS A 52 -11.08 -19.55 -3.99
N LEU A 53 -11.12 -20.74 -4.56
CA LEU A 53 -9.96 -21.33 -5.25
C LEU A 53 -9.56 -20.48 -6.47
N LEU A 54 -10.52 -20.09 -7.29
CA LEU A 54 -10.29 -19.25 -8.45
C LEU A 54 -9.69 -17.90 -8.03
N ALA A 55 -10.26 -17.26 -7.00
CA ALA A 55 -9.74 -16.01 -6.46
C ALA A 55 -8.30 -16.16 -5.96
N ALA A 56 -7.97 -17.23 -5.23
CA ALA A 56 -6.62 -17.48 -4.74
C ALA A 56 -5.59 -17.63 -5.88
N ILE A 57 -5.96 -18.27 -6.98
CA ILE A 57 -5.07 -18.46 -8.13
C ILE A 57 -4.92 -17.17 -8.95
N THR A 58 -6.02 -16.44 -9.14
CA THR A 58 -6.05 -15.27 -10.04
C THR A 58 -5.65 -13.96 -9.38
N TYR A 59 -5.67 -13.89 -8.04
CA TYR A 59 -5.41 -12.66 -7.29
C TYR A 59 -4.03 -12.06 -7.61
N ILE A 60 -2.97 -12.87 -7.54
CA ILE A 60 -1.59 -12.40 -7.79
C ILE A 60 -1.40 -11.89 -9.22
N PRO A 61 -1.74 -12.66 -10.29
CA PRO A 61 -1.57 -12.18 -11.66
C PRO A 61 -2.45 -10.97 -12.01
N ILE A 62 -3.67 -10.91 -11.48
CA ILE A 62 -4.56 -9.76 -11.70
C ILE A 62 -3.98 -8.49 -11.07
N PHE A 63 -3.48 -8.57 -9.82
CA PHE A 63 -2.86 -7.40 -9.17
C PHE A 63 -1.59 -6.95 -9.86
N LYS A 64 -0.74 -7.86 -10.33
CA LYS A 64 0.44 -7.51 -11.14
C LYS A 64 0.04 -6.82 -12.44
N GLY A 65 -0.94 -7.36 -13.15
CA GLY A 65 -1.44 -6.75 -14.37
C GLY A 65 -2.06 -5.38 -14.11
N LEU A 66 -2.85 -5.25 -13.05
CA LEU A 66 -3.46 -3.98 -12.68
C LEU A 66 -2.41 -2.89 -12.39
N THR A 67 -1.35 -3.22 -11.67
CA THR A 67 -0.26 -2.27 -11.39
C THR A 67 0.45 -1.86 -12.67
N HIS A 68 0.75 -2.83 -13.55
CA HIS A 68 1.43 -2.59 -14.82
C HIS A 68 0.64 -1.67 -15.76
N PHE A 69 -0.66 -1.90 -15.89
CA PHE A 69 -1.50 -1.12 -16.82
C PHE A 69 -2.02 0.19 -16.23
N ALA A 70 -2.24 0.26 -14.91
CA ALA A 70 -2.79 1.45 -14.28
C ALA A 70 -1.73 2.51 -13.97
N ASN A 71 -0.51 2.11 -13.62
CA ASN A 71 0.57 3.05 -13.35
C ASN A 71 1.96 2.41 -13.59
N PRO A 72 2.41 2.37 -14.85
CA PRO A 72 3.71 1.79 -15.20
C PRO A 72 4.89 2.52 -14.52
N ALA A 73 4.75 3.82 -14.22
CA ALA A 73 5.78 4.60 -13.56
C ALA A 73 6.07 4.09 -12.12
N ILE A 74 5.05 3.63 -11.40
CA ILE A 74 5.27 3.01 -10.07
C ILE A 74 6.00 1.68 -10.18
N GLU A 75 5.70 0.89 -11.20
CA GLU A 75 6.37 -0.40 -11.42
C GLU A 75 7.84 -0.21 -11.81
N GLU A 76 8.11 0.76 -12.67
CA GLU A 76 9.47 1.12 -13.06
C GLU A 76 10.27 1.68 -11.87
N ALA A 77 9.71 2.62 -11.11
CA ALA A 77 10.34 3.15 -9.91
C ALA A 77 10.62 2.05 -8.87
N ARG A 78 9.70 1.12 -8.67
CA ARG A 78 9.88 -0.02 -7.76
C ARG A 78 11.00 -0.96 -8.22
N THR A 79 11.13 -1.16 -9.52
CA THR A 79 12.16 -2.06 -10.08
C THR A 79 13.54 -1.42 -10.03
N ASN A 80 13.64 -0.13 -10.35
CA ASN A 80 14.89 0.60 -10.42
C ASN A 80 15.37 1.12 -9.04
N SER A 81 14.44 1.46 -8.16
CA SER A 81 14.73 2.09 -6.87
C SER A 81 13.79 1.57 -5.78
N PRO A 82 13.92 0.29 -5.36
CA PRO A 82 13.06 -0.28 -4.33
C PRO A 82 13.21 0.49 -3.01
N ALA A 83 12.08 0.75 -2.34
CA ALA A 83 12.09 1.34 -1.01
C ALA A 83 12.35 0.28 0.04
N LEU A 84 13.45 0.44 0.79
CA LEU A 84 13.87 -0.46 1.85
C LEU A 84 13.83 0.28 3.19
N VAL A 85 13.20 -0.32 4.18
CA VAL A 85 13.20 0.19 5.56
C VAL A 85 14.13 -0.67 6.39
N ASN A 86 15.30 -0.13 6.73
CA ASN A 86 16.21 -0.79 7.66
C ASN A 86 15.83 -0.40 9.09
N ALA A 87 15.35 -1.35 9.87
CA ALA A 87 14.90 -1.10 11.24
C ALA A 87 15.11 -2.32 12.14
N ASP A 88 15.15 -2.09 13.45
CA ASP A 88 15.15 -3.17 14.43
C ASP A 88 13.78 -3.92 14.35
N PRO A 89 13.77 -5.23 14.06
CA PRO A 89 12.54 -6.00 13.94
C PRO A 89 11.64 -5.96 15.18
N ASN A 90 12.25 -5.76 16.37
CA ASN A 90 11.52 -5.72 17.64
C ASN A 90 10.74 -4.41 17.83
N THR A 91 11.11 -3.34 17.12
CA THR A 91 10.47 -2.03 17.19
C THR A 91 9.41 -1.82 16.11
N CYS A 92 9.33 -2.74 15.13
CA CYS A 92 8.35 -2.68 14.07
C CYS A 92 7.05 -3.37 14.48
N SER A 93 5.99 -2.61 14.67
CA SER A 93 4.66 -3.14 14.95
C SER A 93 3.97 -3.60 13.68
N PHE A 94 3.11 -4.62 13.80
CA PHE A 94 2.22 -4.98 12.70
C PHE A 94 1.21 -3.85 12.44
N GLN A 95 1.30 -3.23 11.27
CA GLN A 95 0.56 -2.01 10.92
C GLN A 95 -0.91 -2.25 10.49
N PHE A 96 -1.51 -3.34 10.94
CA PHE A 96 -2.93 -3.58 10.71
C PHE A 96 -3.74 -2.94 11.84
N ASP A 97 -4.27 -1.77 11.58
CA ASP A 97 -5.16 -1.05 12.50
C ASP A 97 -6.44 -0.60 11.79
N PRO A 98 -7.44 -1.49 11.67
CA PRO A 98 -8.70 -1.18 10.98
C PRO A 98 -9.56 -0.16 11.71
N VAL A 99 -9.29 0.10 12.99
CA VAL A 99 -10.07 1.02 13.84
C VAL A 99 -9.36 2.36 14.04
N GLY A 100 -8.06 2.44 13.75
CA GLY A 100 -7.27 3.69 13.90
C GLY A 100 -6.99 4.08 15.34
N LEU A 101 -7.01 3.13 16.28
CA LEU A 101 -6.79 3.40 17.72
C LEU A 101 -5.33 3.19 18.16
N ARG A 102 -4.53 2.48 17.38
CA ARG A 102 -3.11 2.25 17.72
C ARG A 102 -2.27 3.48 17.46
N LYS A 103 -1.48 3.85 18.45
CA LYS A 103 -0.45 4.89 18.30
C LYS A 103 0.86 4.22 17.88
N PHE A 104 1.26 4.47 16.66
CA PHE A 104 2.53 4.03 16.11
C PHE A 104 3.59 5.06 16.48
N THR A 105 4.43 4.75 17.46
CA THR A 105 5.39 5.70 18.06
C THR A 105 6.84 5.35 17.79
N SER A 106 7.14 4.09 17.40
CA SER A 106 8.52 3.70 17.09
C SER A 106 8.99 4.31 15.77
N SER A 107 10.30 4.47 15.62
CA SER A 107 10.92 4.99 14.39
C SER A 107 10.59 4.11 13.17
N CYS A 108 10.49 2.79 13.35
CA CYS A 108 10.06 1.85 12.31
C CYS A 108 8.61 2.09 11.92
N ASP A 109 7.71 2.24 12.88
CA ASP A 109 6.29 2.46 12.63
C ASP A 109 6.04 3.79 11.91
N VAL A 110 6.76 4.84 12.28
CA VAL A 110 6.70 6.15 11.62
C VAL A 110 7.12 6.05 10.16
N ALA A 111 8.25 5.37 9.88
CA ALA A 111 8.77 5.18 8.54
C ALA A 111 7.80 4.38 7.65
N THR A 112 7.31 3.25 8.16
CA THR A 112 6.41 2.35 7.43
C THR A 112 5.03 2.97 7.24
N ALA A 113 4.51 3.73 8.22
CA ALA A 113 3.26 4.48 8.09
C ALA A 113 3.37 5.60 7.04
N ALA A 114 4.51 6.31 6.98
CA ALA A 114 4.74 7.35 5.98
C ALA A 114 4.78 6.77 4.54
N LEU A 115 5.50 5.65 4.32
CA LEU A 115 5.54 4.95 3.04
C LEU A 115 4.17 4.40 2.64
N THR A 116 3.44 3.83 3.61
CA THR A 116 2.07 3.35 3.40
C THR A 116 1.15 4.49 2.98
N LYS A 117 1.25 5.65 3.65
CA LYS A 117 0.48 6.86 3.30
C LYS A 117 0.88 7.42 1.92
N ALA A 118 2.16 7.32 1.57
CA ALA A 118 2.64 7.69 0.23
C ALA A 118 2.23 6.69 -0.87
N GLY A 119 1.67 5.53 -0.51
CA GLY A 119 1.30 4.48 -1.45
C GLY A 119 2.48 3.74 -2.06
N VAL A 120 3.65 3.83 -1.44
CA VAL A 120 4.89 3.20 -1.92
C VAL A 120 5.06 1.82 -1.29
N PRO A 121 5.20 0.75 -2.08
CA PRO A 121 5.53 -0.57 -1.56
C PRO A 121 6.96 -0.58 -1.02
N TYR A 122 7.16 -1.20 0.14
CA TYR A 122 8.46 -1.26 0.80
C TYR A 122 8.76 -2.67 1.34
N GLU A 123 10.04 -2.95 1.56
CA GLU A 123 10.50 -4.14 2.27
C GLU A 123 11.22 -3.71 3.56
N VAL A 124 10.96 -4.44 4.66
CA VAL A 124 11.65 -4.21 5.93
C VAL A 124 12.84 -5.14 6.00
N LYS A 125 14.04 -4.57 6.17
CA LYS A 125 15.28 -5.31 6.42
C LYS A 125 15.70 -5.16 7.87
N PRO A 126 16.17 -6.24 8.51
CA PRO A 126 16.63 -6.17 9.89
C PRO A 126 17.87 -5.29 10.00
N ALA A 127 17.85 -4.38 10.97
CA ALA A 127 18.99 -3.56 11.40
C ALA A 127 19.36 -3.88 12.85
N PRO A 128 20.54 -3.46 13.34
CA PRO A 128 20.96 -3.67 14.72
C PRO A 128 19.95 -3.09 15.72
N ALA A 129 19.80 -3.76 16.86
CA ALA A 129 18.91 -3.33 17.93
C ALA A 129 19.25 -1.92 18.41
N GLY A 130 18.23 -1.10 18.65
CA GLY A 130 18.38 0.28 19.13
C GLY A 130 18.77 1.32 18.08
N THR A 131 18.86 0.95 16.79
CA THR A 131 19.08 1.92 15.71
C THR A 131 17.75 2.53 15.25
N LEU A 132 17.79 3.83 14.92
CA LEU A 132 16.63 4.49 14.28
C LEU A 132 16.39 3.88 12.91
N ALA A 133 15.12 3.74 12.57
CA ALA A 133 14.74 3.24 11.25
C ALA A 133 15.19 4.21 10.14
N THR A 134 15.76 3.66 9.08
CA THR A 134 16.21 4.42 7.92
C THR A 134 15.51 3.91 6.67
N VAL A 135 14.89 4.82 5.94
CA VAL A 135 14.25 4.55 4.65
C VAL A 135 15.25 4.79 3.53
N ASN A 136 15.65 3.73 2.84
CA ASN A 136 16.51 3.83 1.68
C ASN A 136 15.67 3.74 0.41
N VAL A 137 15.74 4.78 -0.43
CA VAL A 137 15.07 4.83 -1.72
C VAL A 137 16.14 5.09 -2.80
N GLY A 138 16.45 4.09 -3.58
CA GLY A 138 17.59 4.16 -4.49
C GLY A 138 18.90 4.45 -3.76
N THR A 139 19.53 5.59 -4.04
CA THR A 139 20.78 6.04 -3.39
C THR A 139 20.57 6.96 -2.20
N THR A 140 19.33 7.38 -1.92
CA THR A 140 19.02 8.35 -0.87
C THR A 140 18.55 7.60 0.39
N ALA A 141 19.14 7.94 1.53
CA ALA A 141 18.77 7.42 2.84
C ALA A 141 18.13 8.54 3.67
N VAL A 142 16.93 8.30 4.18
CA VAL A 142 16.18 9.24 5.04
C VAL A 142 15.99 8.57 6.40
N THR A 143 16.49 9.20 7.47
CA THR A 143 16.39 8.66 8.82
C THR A 143 15.07 9.06 9.43
N SER A 144 14.34 8.08 9.98
CA SER A 144 13.11 8.29 10.73
C SER A 144 13.41 8.77 12.15
N TYR A 145 12.36 9.09 12.90
CA TYR A 145 12.47 9.58 14.27
C TYR A 145 11.60 8.76 15.23
N GLU A 146 11.97 8.77 16.51
CA GLU A 146 11.14 8.20 17.56
C GLU A 146 10.06 9.21 17.96
N ALA A 147 8.80 8.80 17.90
CA ALA A 147 7.65 9.64 18.22
C ALA A 147 7.23 9.52 19.71
N ALA A 148 7.78 8.53 20.43
CA ALA A 148 7.49 8.33 21.84
C ALA A 148 8.03 9.50 22.68
N GLY A 149 7.18 10.05 23.55
CA GLY A 149 7.56 11.13 24.48
C GLY A 149 7.64 12.53 23.87
N LEU A 150 7.37 12.71 22.58
CA LEU A 150 7.34 14.02 21.94
C LEU A 150 6.03 14.78 22.22
N THR A 151 6.13 16.09 22.34
CA THR A 151 4.97 16.99 22.37
C THR A 151 4.29 17.04 21.00
N LYS A 152 3.03 17.51 20.94
CA LYS A 152 2.30 17.62 19.68
C LYS A 152 2.97 18.53 18.65
N GLU A 153 3.64 19.57 19.12
CA GLU A 153 4.35 20.54 18.29
C GLU A 153 5.63 19.94 17.71
N GLU A 154 6.43 19.26 18.52
CA GLU A 154 7.62 18.55 18.08
C GLU A 154 7.31 17.41 17.13
N LEU A 155 6.23 16.65 17.42
CA LEU A 155 5.76 15.58 16.54
C LEU A 155 5.39 16.11 15.16
N LYS A 156 4.70 17.26 15.10
CA LYS A 156 4.34 17.91 13.84
C LYS A 156 5.58 18.40 13.11
N ALA A 157 6.49 19.11 13.79
CA ALA A 157 7.71 19.64 13.19
C ALA A 157 8.60 18.52 12.60
N LYS A 158 8.86 17.45 13.38
CA LYS A 158 9.64 16.29 12.94
C LYS A 158 8.92 15.52 11.83
N GLY A 159 7.59 15.40 11.92
CA GLY A 159 6.78 14.73 10.91
C GLY A 159 6.78 15.48 9.59
N ASP A 160 6.68 16.80 9.61
CA ASP A 160 6.72 17.63 8.40
C ASP A 160 8.13 17.62 7.76
N ALA A 161 9.20 17.67 8.58
CA ALA A 161 10.58 17.57 8.10
C ALA A 161 10.83 16.20 7.44
N PHE A 162 10.57 15.11 8.17
CA PHE A 162 10.73 13.74 7.64
C PHE A 162 9.87 13.51 6.40
N GLY A 163 8.62 13.96 6.41
CA GLY A 163 7.71 13.84 5.26
C GLY A 163 8.19 14.61 4.04
N GLY A 164 8.81 15.78 4.24
CA GLY A 164 9.42 16.58 3.19
C GLY A 164 10.64 15.90 2.56
N GLU A 165 11.56 15.41 3.38
CA GLU A 165 12.75 14.66 2.94
C GLU A 165 12.37 13.38 2.21
N LEU A 166 11.41 12.61 2.77
CA LEU A 166 10.93 11.38 2.15
C LEU A 166 10.28 11.64 0.78
N LYS A 167 9.46 12.69 0.68
CA LYS A 167 8.87 13.11 -0.61
C LYS A 167 9.95 13.48 -1.62
N GLY A 168 10.97 14.23 -1.22
CA GLY A 168 12.10 14.58 -2.06
C GLY A 168 12.84 13.33 -2.58
N ALA A 169 13.14 12.38 -1.69
CA ALA A 169 13.78 11.12 -2.02
C ALA A 169 12.94 10.26 -2.99
N LEU A 170 11.63 10.16 -2.75
CA LEU A 170 10.71 9.44 -3.61
C LEU A 170 10.59 10.06 -5.00
N SER A 171 10.50 11.38 -5.06
CA SER A 171 10.46 12.11 -6.36
C SER A 171 11.75 11.92 -7.14
N ALA A 172 12.91 12.01 -6.50
CA ALA A 172 14.22 11.76 -7.11
C ALA A 172 14.38 10.34 -7.63
N ALA A 173 13.74 9.37 -6.98
CA ALA A 173 13.71 7.96 -7.36
C ALA A 173 12.65 7.62 -8.43
N GLY A 174 11.92 8.60 -8.94
CA GLY A 174 10.91 8.41 -9.99
C GLY A 174 9.53 7.97 -9.52
N TYR A 175 9.27 7.97 -8.20
CA TYR A 175 7.93 7.68 -7.70
C TYR A 175 6.98 8.85 -7.96
N PRO A 176 5.86 8.65 -8.66
CA PRO A 176 4.91 9.73 -8.96
C PRO A 176 4.23 10.21 -7.68
N ALA A 177 4.15 11.54 -7.53
CA ALA A 177 3.44 12.16 -6.40
C ALA A 177 1.91 12.04 -6.56
N LYS A 178 1.44 12.06 -7.81
CA LYS A 178 0.04 11.87 -8.23
C LYS A 178 0.02 10.94 -9.44
N ALA A 179 -1.15 10.38 -9.77
CA ALA A 179 -1.39 9.77 -11.08
C ALA A 179 -1.32 10.86 -12.14
N ASP A 180 -0.58 10.62 -13.21
CA ASP A 180 -0.60 11.43 -14.43
C ASP A 180 -1.86 11.13 -15.24
#